data_bf060d6f20b93034425f1fbe82d2ae89
#
_entry.id   bf060d6f20b93034425f1fbe82d2ae89
#
_cell.length_a   1.000
_cell.length_b   1.000
_cell.length_c   1.000
_cell.angle_alpha   90.00
_cell.angle_beta   90.00
_cell.angle_gamma   90.00
#
_symmetry.space_group_name_H-M   'P 1'
#
loop_
_entity.id
_entity.type
_entity.pdbx_description
1 polymer ?
#
loop_
_entity_poly.entity_id
_entity_poly.type
_entity_poly.pdbx_seq_one_letter_code
_entity_poly.pdbx_strand_id
1 'polypeptide(L)'
;MSENARRLHVHTFGNPVGVPLLALHGVTGHGARWAPLAEAVPELRWIGVDLRGHGRSPWSPPWNIEQHVADAIAVLDRLEVEDVAVVGHSFGGAIAVHLARAVPDRIERLVLLDPALGLDPDDMLETAEDTRPDETYPDLDSARADRADRWKGVDSAVVDAEVAAHLAHFEDHWEWRYLRSAALVAWNEMARPAVVPPAGMPTLVLPATRGDFVEQSWLDRCAATLGADLTVRPVEAGHMLFLERTDEVAAHIREFVLGVD
;
A
#
# COMPACT_ATOMS: atom_id res chain seq x y z
N MET A 1 4.79 0.63 28.43
CA MET A 1 3.97 1.17 27.32
C MET A 1 2.66 0.43 27.34
N SER A 2 1.52 1.14 27.32
CA SER A 2 0.19 0.51 27.29
C SER A 2 0.01 -0.31 26.01
N GLU A 3 -0.80 -1.37 26.07
CA GLU A 3 -1.14 -2.22 24.92
C GLU A 3 -1.72 -1.40 23.75
N ASN A 4 -2.44 -0.32 24.03
CA ASN A 4 -2.96 0.63 23.04
C ASN A 4 -1.85 1.36 22.25
N ALA A 5 -0.67 1.56 22.83
CA ALA A 5 0.46 2.23 22.16
C ALA A 5 1.17 1.36 21.11
N ARG A 6 0.74 0.11 20.94
CA ARG A 6 1.30 -0.85 19.98
C ARG A 6 0.34 -1.19 18.83
N ARG A 7 -0.91 -0.69 18.86
CA ARG A 7 -1.95 -1.03 17.88
C ARG A 7 -1.88 -0.10 16.68
N LEU A 8 -1.92 -0.68 15.46
CA LEU A 8 -2.03 0.12 14.25
C LEU A 8 -3.36 0.87 14.19
N HIS A 9 -3.32 2.08 13.66
CA HIS A 9 -4.51 2.88 13.34
C HIS A 9 -5.17 2.30 12.09
N VAL A 10 -6.51 2.24 12.11
CA VAL A 10 -7.33 1.67 11.04
C VAL A 10 -8.37 2.69 10.61
N HIS A 11 -8.47 2.88 9.31
CA HIS A 11 -9.55 3.60 8.64
C HIS A 11 -10.52 2.58 8.05
N THR A 12 -11.82 2.80 8.21
CA THR A 12 -12.85 1.91 7.64
C THR A 12 -13.73 2.67 6.66
N PHE A 13 -13.98 2.06 5.49
CA PHE A 13 -14.80 2.64 4.44
C PHE A 13 -15.73 1.59 3.86
N GLY A 14 -16.70 2.02 3.07
CA GLY A 14 -17.62 1.15 2.33
C GLY A 14 -18.62 0.44 3.23
N ASN A 15 -19.04 -0.76 2.83
CA ASN A 15 -20.08 -1.53 3.51
C ASN A 15 -19.53 -2.29 4.73
N PRO A 16 -19.95 -1.99 5.97
CA PRO A 16 -19.41 -2.64 7.18
C PRO A 16 -19.70 -4.15 7.26
N VAL A 17 -20.65 -4.66 6.46
CA VAL A 17 -20.99 -6.08 6.38
C VAL A 17 -20.61 -6.69 5.02
N GLY A 18 -19.90 -5.95 4.18
CA GLY A 18 -19.38 -6.43 2.90
C GLY A 18 -18.17 -7.34 3.07
N VAL A 19 -17.70 -7.90 1.95
CA VAL A 19 -16.47 -8.71 1.90
C VAL A 19 -15.31 -7.86 2.43
N PRO A 20 -14.57 -8.34 3.44
CA PRO A 20 -13.47 -7.57 4.01
C PRO A 20 -12.27 -7.50 3.06
N LEU A 21 -11.73 -6.29 2.90
CA LEU A 21 -10.54 -6.00 2.11
C LEU A 21 -9.53 -5.24 2.97
N LEU A 22 -8.44 -5.90 3.36
CA LEU A 22 -7.32 -5.28 4.03
C LEU A 22 -6.48 -4.49 3.01
N ALA A 23 -6.28 -3.19 3.26
CA ALA A 23 -5.61 -2.29 2.33
C ALA A 23 -4.31 -1.72 2.91
N LEU A 24 -3.17 -2.07 2.28
CA LEU A 24 -1.81 -1.79 2.72
C LEU A 24 -1.15 -0.77 1.76
N HIS A 25 -0.84 0.41 2.26
CA HIS A 25 -0.26 1.51 1.47
C HIS A 25 1.24 1.33 1.20
N GLY A 26 1.78 2.07 0.24
CA GLY A 26 3.21 2.15 -0.05
C GLY A 26 4.00 3.01 0.94
N VAL A 27 5.32 3.12 0.73
CA VAL A 27 6.20 4.01 1.49
C VAL A 27 5.64 5.43 1.48
N THR A 28 5.74 6.16 2.59
CA THR A 28 5.21 7.52 2.78
C THR A 28 3.68 7.66 2.66
N GLY A 29 2.94 6.54 2.64
CA GLY A 29 1.50 6.53 2.55
C GLY A 29 0.77 6.55 3.91
N HIS A 30 -0.55 6.37 3.83
CA HIS A 30 -1.42 6.21 4.99
C HIS A 30 -2.74 5.51 4.60
N GLY A 31 -3.46 4.96 5.58
CA GLY A 31 -4.66 4.18 5.33
C GLY A 31 -5.82 4.98 4.74
N ALA A 32 -5.92 6.29 5.00
CA ALA A 32 -6.98 7.11 4.41
C ALA A 32 -6.81 7.37 2.91
N ARG A 33 -5.62 7.11 2.33
CA ARG A 33 -5.37 7.23 0.89
C ARG A 33 -6.22 6.28 0.03
N TRP A 34 -6.82 5.27 0.65
CA TRP A 34 -7.71 4.33 -0.01
C TRP A 34 -9.14 4.85 -0.21
N ALA A 35 -9.49 6.02 0.36
CA ALA A 35 -10.84 6.57 0.30
C ALA A 35 -11.42 6.68 -1.12
N PRO A 36 -10.69 7.19 -2.16
CA PRO A 36 -11.24 7.27 -3.52
C PRO A 36 -11.62 5.90 -4.10
N LEU A 37 -10.78 4.87 -3.90
CA LEU A 37 -11.12 3.51 -4.33
C LEU A 37 -12.29 2.93 -3.53
N ALA A 38 -12.36 3.21 -2.24
CA ALA A 38 -13.45 2.75 -1.39
C ALA A 38 -14.79 3.40 -1.77
N GLU A 39 -14.77 4.65 -2.21
CA GLU A 39 -15.96 5.32 -2.77
C GLU A 39 -16.38 4.70 -4.10
N ALA A 40 -15.41 4.28 -4.93
CA ALA A 40 -15.67 3.64 -6.21
C ALA A 40 -16.12 2.16 -6.07
N VAL A 41 -15.75 1.47 -4.98
CA VAL A 41 -16.17 0.07 -4.67
C VAL A 41 -16.77 0.03 -3.26
N PRO A 42 -17.94 0.68 -3.04
CA PRO A 42 -18.55 0.80 -1.72
C PRO A 42 -19.15 -0.52 -1.19
N GLU A 43 -19.24 -1.56 -2.00
CA GLU A 43 -19.76 -2.88 -1.63
C GLU A 43 -18.81 -3.62 -0.69
N LEU A 44 -17.50 -3.32 -0.75
CA LEU A 44 -16.49 -3.95 0.10
C LEU A 44 -16.43 -3.27 1.48
N ARG A 45 -16.02 -4.05 2.48
CA ARG A 45 -15.59 -3.53 3.79
C ARG A 45 -14.10 -3.23 3.73
N TRP A 46 -13.74 -1.99 3.43
CA TRP A 46 -12.34 -1.55 3.37
C TRP A 46 -11.75 -1.35 4.76
N ILE A 47 -10.58 -1.93 4.98
CA ILE A 47 -9.79 -1.86 6.21
C ILE A 47 -8.44 -1.25 5.84
N GLY A 48 -8.40 0.08 5.72
CA GLY A 48 -7.18 0.83 5.41
C GLY A 48 -6.32 0.99 6.65
N VAL A 49 -5.07 0.53 6.60
CA VAL A 49 -4.17 0.54 7.77
C VAL A 49 -3.11 1.62 7.58
N ASP A 50 -2.89 2.47 8.61
CA ASP A 50 -1.65 3.21 8.70
C ASP A 50 -0.55 2.23 9.11
N LEU A 51 0.43 1.97 8.25
CA LEU A 51 1.54 1.08 8.58
C LEU A 51 2.38 1.65 9.73
N ARG A 52 3.10 0.79 10.45
CA ARG A 52 4.05 1.21 11.48
C ARG A 52 5.04 2.23 10.94
N GLY A 53 5.28 3.31 11.67
CA GLY A 53 6.09 4.45 11.21
C GLY A 53 5.35 5.47 10.36
N HIS A 54 4.03 5.28 10.12
CA HIS A 54 3.22 6.14 9.26
C HIS A 54 1.93 6.57 9.96
N GLY A 55 1.39 7.70 9.52
CA GLY A 55 0.10 8.21 9.94
C GLY A 55 -0.04 8.33 11.45
N ARG A 56 -1.11 7.74 11.96
CA ARG A 56 -1.46 7.72 13.40
C ARG A 56 -1.04 6.43 14.11
N SER A 57 -0.38 5.52 13.39
CA SER A 57 0.16 4.28 13.95
C SER A 57 1.41 4.53 14.79
N PRO A 58 1.84 3.54 15.63
CA PRO A 58 3.09 3.66 16.37
C PRO A 58 4.29 3.90 15.47
N TRP A 59 5.18 4.81 15.88
CA TRP A 59 6.40 5.15 15.12
C TRP A 59 7.64 4.39 15.58
N SER A 60 7.52 3.57 16.64
CA SER A 60 8.64 2.81 17.18
C SER A 60 9.00 1.58 16.32
N PRO A 61 10.30 1.25 16.19
CA PRO A 61 10.76 0.05 15.48
C PRO A 61 10.28 -1.27 16.16
N PRO A 62 10.45 -2.41 15.49
CA PRO A 62 11.09 -2.61 14.18
C PRO A 62 10.16 -2.27 13.00
N TRP A 63 10.73 -1.97 11.80
CA TRP A 63 9.99 -1.59 10.59
C TRP A 63 10.25 -2.55 9.41
N ASN A 64 10.78 -3.73 9.68
CA ASN A 64 10.99 -4.78 8.67
C ASN A 64 9.66 -5.43 8.24
N ILE A 65 9.67 -6.13 7.12
CA ILE A 65 8.48 -6.77 6.54
C ILE A 65 7.84 -7.73 7.56
N GLU A 66 8.61 -8.51 8.29
CA GLU A 66 8.11 -9.49 9.26
C GLU A 66 7.29 -8.81 10.38
N GLN A 67 7.70 -7.62 10.82
CA GLN A 67 6.91 -6.86 11.80
C GLN A 67 5.63 -6.28 11.18
N HIS A 68 5.70 -5.78 9.95
CA HIS A 68 4.50 -5.30 9.25
C HIS A 68 3.49 -6.44 9.03
N VAL A 69 3.95 -7.64 8.71
CA VAL A 69 3.10 -8.85 8.61
C VAL A 69 2.47 -9.17 9.97
N ALA A 70 3.25 -9.19 11.04
CA ALA A 70 2.73 -9.43 12.40
C ALA A 70 1.70 -8.36 12.82
N ASP A 71 1.94 -7.11 12.48
CA ASP A 71 1.01 -6.01 12.74
C ASP A 71 -0.31 -6.17 11.94
N ALA A 72 -0.24 -6.59 10.67
CA ALA A 72 -1.41 -6.85 9.83
C ALA A 72 -2.26 -8.01 10.40
N ILE A 73 -1.61 -9.10 10.82
CA ILE A 73 -2.29 -10.22 11.49
C ILE A 73 -2.98 -9.72 12.77
N ALA A 74 -2.29 -8.92 13.59
CA ALA A 74 -2.87 -8.38 14.82
C ALA A 74 -4.07 -7.44 14.56
N VAL A 75 -4.09 -6.73 13.40
CA VAL A 75 -5.27 -5.95 12.97
C VAL A 75 -6.44 -6.88 12.65
N LEU A 76 -6.22 -7.94 11.88
CA LEU A 76 -7.26 -8.92 11.53
C LEU A 76 -7.82 -9.61 12.77
N ASP A 77 -6.96 -10.04 13.70
CA ASP A 77 -7.36 -10.68 14.96
C ASP A 77 -8.23 -9.72 15.82
N ARG A 78 -7.81 -8.47 15.95
CA ARG A 78 -8.55 -7.45 16.71
C ARG A 78 -9.92 -7.14 16.11
N LEU A 79 -10.05 -7.21 14.79
CA LEU A 79 -11.29 -6.93 14.08
C LEU A 79 -12.14 -8.18 13.88
N GLU A 80 -11.69 -9.32 14.39
CA GLU A 80 -12.35 -10.63 14.27
C GLU A 80 -12.65 -10.98 12.79
N VAL A 81 -11.65 -10.71 11.91
CA VAL A 81 -11.71 -11.02 10.47
C VAL A 81 -10.91 -12.28 10.22
N GLU A 82 -11.58 -13.39 9.92
CA GLU A 82 -10.93 -14.69 9.68
C GLU A 82 -10.51 -14.82 8.22
N ASP A 83 -11.38 -14.50 7.28
CA ASP A 83 -11.15 -14.57 5.84
C ASP A 83 -11.15 -13.15 5.25
N VAL A 84 -10.10 -12.81 4.45
CA VAL A 84 -9.92 -11.47 3.95
C VAL A 84 -9.28 -11.45 2.55
N ALA A 85 -9.80 -10.59 1.66
CA ALA A 85 -9.03 -10.16 0.51
C ALA A 85 -7.99 -9.11 0.94
N VAL A 86 -6.84 -9.08 0.28
CA VAL A 86 -5.80 -8.10 0.58
C VAL A 86 -5.46 -7.29 -0.66
N VAL A 87 -5.44 -5.97 -0.54
CA VAL A 87 -4.86 -5.09 -1.56
C VAL A 87 -3.62 -4.41 -1.02
N GLY A 88 -2.53 -4.44 -1.80
CA GLY A 88 -1.27 -3.77 -1.45
C GLY A 88 -0.72 -2.97 -2.60
N HIS A 89 -0.31 -1.72 -2.32
CA HIS A 89 0.34 -0.84 -3.28
C HIS A 89 1.83 -0.72 -2.94
N SER A 90 2.71 -0.83 -3.95
CA SER A 90 4.16 -0.61 -3.76
C SER A 90 4.73 -1.48 -2.63
N PHE A 91 5.35 -0.89 -1.60
CA PHE A 91 5.80 -1.57 -0.39
C PHE A 91 4.68 -2.36 0.31
N GLY A 92 3.46 -1.83 0.34
CA GLY A 92 2.27 -2.55 0.83
C GLY A 92 1.99 -3.82 0.02
N GLY A 93 2.35 -3.85 -1.27
CA GLY A 93 2.32 -5.04 -2.12
C GLY A 93 3.35 -6.08 -1.68
N ALA A 94 4.57 -5.67 -1.33
CA ALA A 94 5.56 -6.57 -0.75
C ALA A 94 5.06 -7.18 0.57
N ILE A 95 4.54 -6.35 1.47
CA ILE A 95 3.95 -6.82 2.74
C ILE A 95 2.80 -7.80 2.47
N ALA A 96 1.92 -7.51 1.50
CA ALA A 96 0.78 -8.36 1.16
C ALA A 96 1.21 -9.75 0.67
N VAL A 97 2.25 -9.86 -0.17
CA VAL A 97 2.80 -11.16 -0.60
C VAL A 97 3.37 -11.93 0.59
N HIS A 98 4.12 -11.27 1.48
CA HIS A 98 4.66 -11.91 2.70
C HIS A 98 3.55 -12.33 3.66
N LEU A 99 2.48 -11.54 3.81
CA LEU A 99 1.30 -11.86 4.61
C LEU A 99 0.59 -13.11 4.07
N ALA A 100 0.34 -13.18 2.75
CA ALA A 100 -0.26 -14.34 2.11
C ALA A 100 0.57 -15.62 2.29
N ARG A 101 1.90 -15.50 2.35
CA ARG A 101 2.80 -16.63 2.64
C ARG A 101 2.81 -17.04 4.11
N ALA A 102 2.61 -16.09 5.02
CA ALA A 102 2.63 -16.35 6.47
C ALA A 102 1.32 -17.00 6.97
N VAL A 103 0.19 -16.56 6.44
CA VAL A 103 -1.15 -17.03 6.85
C VAL A 103 -2.04 -17.31 5.62
N PRO A 104 -1.64 -18.24 4.74
CA PRO A 104 -2.33 -18.48 3.47
C PRO A 104 -3.81 -18.85 3.64
N ASP A 105 -4.16 -19.55 4.72
CA ASP A 105 -5.52 -19.99 5.00
C ASP A 105 -6.47 -18.85 5.38
N ARG A 106 -5.95 -17.67 5.67
CA ARG A 106 -6.73 -16.45 6.01
C ARG A 106 -6.90 -15.49 4.83
N ILE A 107 -6.14 -15.70 3.76
CA ILE A 107 -6.15 -14.79 2.60
C ILE A 107 -6.90 -15.45 1.45
N GLU A 108 -8.06 -14.92 1.11
CA GLU A 108 -8.86 -15.45 0.02
C GLU A 108 -8.37 -15.01 -1.37
N ARG A 109 -7.92 -13.77 -1.48
CA ARG A 109 -7.49 -13.15 -2.75
C ARG A 109 -6.44 -12.09 -2.49
N LEU A 110 -5.52 -11.93 -3.45
CA LEU A 110 -4.44 -10.95 -3.38
C LEU A 110 -4.52 -10.00 -4.57
N VAL A 111 -4.59 -8.69 -4.31
CA VAL A 111 -4.56 -7.63 -5.31
C VAL A 111 -3.28 -6.81 -5.12
N LEU A 112 -2.45 -6.74 -6.14
CA LEU A 112 -1.15 -6.08 -6.10
C LEU A 112 -1.13 -4.92 -7.10
N LEU A 113 -1.12 -3.70 -6.57
CA LEU A 113 -1.10 -2.46 -7.32
C LEU A 113 0.35 -1.98 -7.44
N ASP A 114 0.97 -2.19 -8.60
CA ASP A 114 2.36 -1.83 -8.88
C ASP A 114 3.31 -2.21 -7.72
N PRO A 115 3.35 -3.50 -7.33
CA PRO A 115 4.05 -3.94 -6.13
C PRO A 115 5.57 -3.81 -6.29
N ALA A 116 6.23 -3.36 -5.22
CA ALA A 116 7.67 -3.14 -5.18
C ALA A 116 8.38 -4.28 -4.44
N LEU A 117 8.93 -5.24 -5.19
CA LEU A 117 9.64 -6.42 -4.65
C LEU A 117 10.87 -6.75 -5.49
N GLY A 118 12.00 -6.96 -4.83
CA GLY A 118 13.25 -7.39 -5.48
C GLY A 118 13.82 -6.32 -6.38
N LEU A 119 13.66 -5.07 -5.97
CA LEU A 119 14.19 -3.91 -6.68
C LEU A 119 15.73 -3.92 -6.64
N ASP A 120 16.35 -3.27 -7.62
CA ASP A 120 17.80 -3.19 -7.69
C ASP A 120 18.38 -2.53 -6.44
N PRO A 121 19.36 -3.14 -5.74
CA PRO A 121 19.92 -2.58 -4.51
C PRO A 121 20.62 -1.23 -4.70
N ASP A 122 21.22 -0.96 -5.86
CA ASP A 122 21.91 0.29 -6.13
C ASP A 122 20.89 1.42 -6.35
N ASP A 123 19.77 1.16 -7.06
CA ASP A 123 18.64 2.10 -7.21
C ASP A 123 17.98 2.39 -5.85
N MET A 124 17.86 1.37 -5.00
CA MET A 124 17.30 1.55 -3.66
C MET A 124 18.22 2.32 -2.72
N LEU A 125 19.54 2.20 -2.89
CA LEU A 125 20.50 3.02 -2.18
C LEU A 125 20.37 4.49 -2.59
N GLU A 126 20.30 4.79 -3.88
CA GLU A 126 20.10 6.16 -4.39
C GLU A 126 18.78 6.75 -3.86
N THR A 127 17.69 6.01 -3.96
CA THR A 127 16.38 6.42 -3.44
C THR A 127 16.41 6.67 -1.93
N ALA A 128 17.12 5.84 -1.17
CA ALA A 128 17.28 6.02 0.28
C ALA A 128 18.07 7.28 0.61
N GLU A 129 19.14 7.58 -0.13
CA GLU A 129 19.93 8.81 0.06
C GLU A 129 19.11 10.05 -0.30
N ASP A 130 18.28 9.99 -1.35
CA ASP A 130 17.36 11.08 -1.73
C ASP A 130 16.25 11.30 -0.70
N THR A 131 15.80 10.23 -0.03
CA THR A 131 14.80 10.29 1.05
C THR A 131 15.39 10.81 2.37
N ARG A 132 16.71 10.89 2.50
CA ARG A 132 17.43 11.21 3.73
C ARG A 132 17.25 12.65 4.26
N PRO A 133 17.13 13.70 3.41
CA PRO A 133 16.80 15.04 3.88
C PRO A 133 15.39 15.16 4.46
N ASP A 134 15.18 16.05 5.44
CA ASP A 134 13.85 16.36 5.96
C ASP A 134 13.00 17.07 4.90
N GLU A 135 11.88 16.49 4.54
CA GLU A 135 10.85 17.13 3.69
C GLU A 135 9.99 18.04 4.58
N THR A 136 10.49 19.26 4.83
CA THR A 136 9.76 20.27 5.60
C THR A 136 9.26 21.39 4.69
N TYR A 137 8.08 21.91 5.03
CA TYR A 137 7.41 22.95 4.24
C TYR A 137 7.08 24.15 5.13
N PRO A 138 7.26 25.41 4.66
CA PRO A 138 6.91 26.59 5.43
C PRO A 138 5.40 26.77 5.58
N ASP A 139 4.61 26.24 4.64
CA ASP A 139 3.16 26.37 4.59
C ASP A 139 2.50 25.21 3.82
N LEU A 140 1.16 25.15 3.89
CA LEU A 140 0.35 24.13 3.21
C LEU A 140 0.43 24.23 1.69
N ASP A 141 0.53 25.45 1.15
CA ASP A 141 0.54 25.67 -0.30
C ASP A 141 1.82 25.11 -0.93
N SER A 142 2.96 25.26 -0.25
CA SER A 142 4.26 24.70 -0.65
C SER A 142 4.22 23.17 -0.67
N ALA A 143 3.69 22.55 0.39
CA ALA A 143 3.55 21.10 0.48
C ALA A 143 2.58 20.55 -0.59
N ARG A 144 1.48 21.28 -0.83
CA ARG A 144 0.51 20.95 -1.86
C ARG A 144 1.12 21.02 -3.26
N ALA A 145 1.88 22.07 -3.54
CA ALA A 145 2.53 22.26 -4.84
C ALA A 145 3.56 21.15 -5.13
N ASP A 146 4.39 20.79 -4.15
CA ASP A 146 5.33 19.67 -4.25
C ASP A 146 4.60 18.34 -4.49
N ARG A 147 3.53 18.06 -3.74
CA ARG A 147 2.75 16.84 -3.92
C ARG A 147 2.11 16.76 -5.31
N ALA A 148 1.55 17.87 -5.80
CA ALA A 148 0.95 17.94 -7.12
C ALA A 148 1.97 17.74 -8.25
N ASP A 149 3.20 18.23 -8.09
CA ASP A 149 4.28 18.00 -9.06
C ASP A 149 4.73 16.53 -9.10
N ARG A 150 4.79 15.88 -7.95
CA ARG A 150 5.14 14.44 -7.84
C ARG A 150 4.01 13.52 -8.32
N TRP A 151 2.75 13.95 -8.18
CA TRP A 151 1.56 13.16 -8.55
C TRP A 151 0.92 13.66 -9.86
N LYS A 152 1.73 13.75 -10.92
CA LYS A 152 1.23 14.16 -12.24
C LYS A 152 0.14 13.21 -12.73
N GLY A 153 -1.03 13.78 -13.09
CA GLY A 153 -2.18 13.02 -13.55
C GLY A 153 -3.21 12.68 -12.47
N VAL A 154 -2.91 12.93 -11.19
CA VAL A 154 -3.88 12.80 -10.09
C VAL A 154 -4.73 14.06 -9.98
N ASP A 155 -6.03 13.90 -9.74
CA ASP A 155 -6.96 15.00 -9.54
C ASP A 155 -6.56 15.90 -8.38
N SER A 156 -6.72 17.21 -8.56
CA SER A 156 -6.35 18.21 -7.55
C SER A 156 -7.10 18.04 -6.22
N ALA A 157 -8.36 17.59 -6.25
CA ALA A 157 -9.13 17.32 -5.04
C ALA A 157 -8.56 16.16 -4.24
N VAL A 158 -7.96 15.15 -4.92
CA VAL A 158 -7.25 14.04 -4.25
C VAL A 158 -5.96 14.53 -3.61
N VAL A 159 -5.23 15.44 -4.27
CA VAL A 159 -4.05 16.11 -3.68
C VAL A 159 -4.44 16.92 -2.44
N ASP A 160 -5.55 17.67 -2.50
CA ASP A 160 -6.05 18.45 -1.37
C ASP A 160 -6.45 17.55 -0.19
N ALA A 161 -7.09 16.42 -0.46
CA ALA A 161 -7.45 15.42 0.55
C ALA A 161 -6.21 14.78 1.18
N GLU A 162 -5.15 14.50 0.40
CA GLU A 162 -3.87 13.99 0.91
C GLU A 162 -3.22 14.98 1.87
N VAL A 163 -3.12 16.27 1.49
CA VAL A 163 -2.58 17.33 2.35
C VAL A 163 -3.37 17.41 3.65
N ALA A 164 -4.69 17.43 3.59
CA ALA A 164 -5.55 17.52 4.76
C ALA A 164 -5.44 16.31 5.69
N ALA A 165 -5.29 15.10 5.13
CA ALA A 165 -5.25 13.86 5.90
C ALA A 165 -3.87 13.55 6.50
N HIS A 166 -2.80 13.87 5.79
CA HIS A 166 -1.47 13.33 6.05
C HIS A 166 -0.39 14.36 6.41
N LEU A 167 -0.63 15.65 6.13
CA LEU A 167 0.30 16.69 6.56
C LEU A 167 0.03 17.10 8.03
N ALA A 168 1.08 17.44 8.78
CA ALA A 168 0.97 17.90 10.15
C ALA A 168 1.88 19.10 10.40
N HIS A 169 1.44 20.00 11.28
CA HIS A 169 2.24 21.12 11.74
C HIS A 169 3.08 20.73 12.95
N PHE A 170 4.38 20.97 12.87
CA PHE A 170 5.36 20.76 13.92
C PHE A 170 6.10 22.09 14.17
N GLU A 171 6.02 22.60 15.40
CA GLU A 171 6.65 23.85 15.81
C GLU A 171 6.47 24.99 14.81
N ASP A 172 7.40 25.16 13.85
CA ASP A 172 7.45 26.28 12.90
C ASP A 172 7.35 25.83 11.42
N HIS A 173 7.10 24.53 11.15
CA HIS A 173 7.03 23.98 9.79
C HIS A 173 5.96 22.89 9.67
N TRP A 174 5.73 22.45 8.43
CA TRP A 174 4.85 21.35 8.10
C TRP A 174 5.65 20.15 7.62
N GLU A 175 5.25 18.93 8.00
CA GLU A 175 5.83 17.67 7.55
C GLU A 175 4.74 16.63 7.27
N TRP A 176 5.07 15.65 6.41
CA TRP A 176 4.23 14.49 6.20
C TRP A 176 4.28 13.55 7.43
N ARG A 177 3.14 12.95 7.77
CA ARG A 177 3.02 12.05 8.93
C ARG A 177 3.64 10.68 8.67
N TYR A 178 4.93 10.63 8.40
CA TYR A 178 5.69 9.38 8.39
C TYR A 178 7.08 9.59 8.99
N LEU A 179 7.62 8.51 9.57
CA LEU A 179 8.97 8.55 10.11
C LEU A 179 9.96 8.18 9.00
N ARG A 180 10.87 9.05 8.69
CA ARG A 180 11.87 8.84 7.64
C ARG A 180 12.70 7.58 7.86
N SER A 181 13.11 7.28 9.09
CA SER A 181 13.82 6.03 9.41
C SER A 181 13.03 4.78 9.01
N ALA A 182 11.69 4.81 9.11
CA ALA A 182 10.84 3.72 8.65
C ALA A 182 10.80 3.63 7.12
N ALA A 183 10.78 4.79 6.43
CA ALA A 183 10.87 4.84 4.97
C ALA A 183 12.20 4.30 4.45
N LEU A 184 13.33 4.68 5.08
CA LEU A 184 14.66 4.15 4.73
C LEU A 184 14.74 2.62 4.88
N VAL A 185 14.14 2.07 5.94
CA VAL A 185 14.06 0.61 6.12
C VAL A 185 13.17 -0.01 5.05
N ALA A 186 12.06 0.62 4.66
CA ALA A 186 11.20 0.09 3.61
C ALA A 186 11.92 -0.01 2.24
N TRP A 187 12.75 0.98 1.87
CA TRP A 187 13.58 0.91 0.67
C TRP A 187 14.54 -0.29 0.71
N ASN A 188 15.22 -0.50 1.84
CA ASN A 188 16.08 -1.68 2.04
C ASN A 188 15.29 -2.99 1.96
N GLU A 189 14.09 -3.05 2.53
CA GLU A 189 13.26 -4.26 2.50
C GLU A 189 12.77 -4.61 1.08
N MET A 190 12.51 -3.62 0.23
CA MET A 190 12.13 -3.83 -1.18
C MET A 190 13.27 -4.31 -2.06
N ALA A 191 14.54 -4.07 -1.66
CA ALA A 191 15.73 -4.61 -2.32
C ALA A 191 16.02 -6.09 -1.96
N ARG A 192 15.31 -6.69 -1.02
CA ARG A 192 15.45 -8.12 -0.68
C ARG A 192 15.03 -9.00 -1.87
N PRO A 193 15.59 -10.21 -1.99
CA PRO A 193 15.17 -11.14 -3.05
C PRO A 193 13.65 -11.28 -3.10
N ALA A 194 13.05 -11.00 -4.27
CA ALA A 194 11.62 -11.03 -4.44
C ALA A 194 11.03 -12.43 -4.20
N VAL A 195 10.02 -12.51 -3.35
CA VAL A 195 9.18 -13.70 -3.17
C VAL A 195 7.95 -13.62 -4.07
N VAL A 196 7.31 -14.77 -4.33
CA VAL A 196 6.06 -14.86 -5.08
C VAL A 196 4.93 -15.27 -4.16
N PRO A 197 3.66 -14.97 -4.48
CA PRO A 197 2.51 -15.49 -3.74
C PRO A 197 2.53 -17.02 -3.64
N PRO A 198 1.93 -17.63 -2.61
CA PRO A 198 1.89 -19.08 -2.49
C PRO A 198 1.03 -19.72 -3.60
N ALA A 199 1.36 -20.94 -4.02
CA ALA A 199 0.58 -21.68 -5.01
C ALA A 199 -0.88 -21.84 -4.54
N GLY A 200 -1.83 -21.72 -5.47
CA GLY A 200 -3.26 -21.77 -5.19
C GLY A 200 -3.86 -20.46 -4.64
N MET A 201 -3.08 -19.37 -4.57
CA MET A 201 -3.55 -18.06 -4.14
C MET A 201 -4.05 -17.25 -5.34
N PRO A 202 -5.37 -17.00 -5.47
CA PRO A 202 -5.89 -16.13 -6.52
C PRO A 202 -5.24 -14.74 -6.41
N THR A 203 -4.51 -14.34 -7.45
CA THR A 203 -3.70 -13.11 -7.43
C THR A 203 -3.97 -12.26 -8.66
N LEU A 204 -4.35 -11.01 -8.45
CA LEU A 204 -4.43 -9.96 -9.47
C LEU A 204 -3.23 -9.04 -9.32
N VAL A 205 -2.46 -8.85 -10.39
CA VAL A 205 -1.38 -7.87 -10.46
C VAL A 205 -1.76 -6.79 -11.46
N LEU A 206 -1.72 -5.53 -11.04
CA LEU A 206 -1.94 -4.35 -11.86
C LEU A 206 -0.62 -3.55 -11.95
N PRO A 207 0.28 -3.87 -12.90
CA PRO A 207 1.50 -3.09 -13.12
C PRO A 207 1.16 -1.73 -13.73
N ALA A 208 1.85 -0.68 -13.30
CA ALA A 208 1.81 0.64 -13.94
C ALA A 208 2.71 0.67 -15.18
N THR A 209 2.16 0.97 -16.37
CA THR A 209 2.96 0.93 -17.62
C THR A 209 3.93 2.10 -17.78
N ARG A 210 3.80 3.15 -16.97
CA ARG A 210 4.73 4.29 -16.90
C ARG A 210 5.62 4.24 -15.65
N GLY A 211 5.69 3.06 -14.99
CA GLY A 211 6.56 2.74 -13.87
C GLY A 211 7.46 1.56 -14.22
N ASP A 212 8.44 1.28 -13.37
CA ASP A 212 9.45 0.24 -13.50
C ASP A 212 9.58 -0.65 -12.25
N PHE A 213 8.60 -0.58 -11.33
CA PHE A 213 8.63 -1.36 -10.10
C PHE A 213 8.35 -2.85 -10.28
N VAL A 214 7.67 -3.23 -11.35
CA VAL A 214 7.28 -4.63 -11.59
C VAL A 214 8.13 -5.26 -12.69
N GLU A 215 9.13 -6.02 -12.27
CA GLU A 215 10.03 -6.75 -13.17
C GLU A 215 9.32 -7.88 -13.91
N GLN A 216 9.53 -8.00 -15.22
CA GLN A 216 8.99 -9.12 -16.01
C GLN A 216 9.44 -10.48 -15.47
N SER A 217 10.67 -10.57 -15.00
CA SER A 217 11.25 -11.76 -14.38
C SER A 217 10.49 -12.21 -13.13
N TRP A 218 9.95 -11.28 -12.36
CA TRP A 218 9.09 -11.58 -11.21
C TRP A 218 7.71 -12.07 -11.65
N LEU A 219 7.10 -11.44 -12.67
CA LEU A 219 5.83 -11.91 -13.25
C LEU A 219 5.94 -13.32 -13.82
N ASP A 220 7.05 -13.66 -14.49
CA ASP A 220 7.29 -14.99 -15.01
C ASP A 220 7.36 -16.05 -13.90
N ARG A 221 7.99 -15.73 -12.77
CA ARG A 221 8.01 -16.60 -11.58
C ARG A 221 6.62 -16.72 -10.92
N CYS A 222 5.85 -15.64 -10.89
CA CYS A 222 4.45 -15.68 -10.43
C CYS A 222 3.62 -16.60 -11.33
N ALA A 223 3.76 -16.48 -12.66
CA ALA A 223 3.06 -17.33 -13.63
C ALA A 223 3.44 -18.81 -13.48
N ALA A 224 4.72 -19.10 -13.26
CA ALA A 224 5.20 -20.46 -13.02
C ALA A 224 4.64 -21.07 -11.71
N THR A 225 4.39 -20.25 -10.68
CA THR A 225 3.92 -20.72 -9.37
C THR A 225 2.40 -20.80 -9.29
N LEU A 226 1.70 -19.82 -9.86
CA LEU A 226 0.25 -19.63 -9.71
C LEU A 226 -0.56 -20.24 -10.87
N GLY A 227 0.02 -20.31 -12.06
CA GLY A 227 -0.68 -20.82 -13.25
C GLY A 227 -1.97 -20.05 -13.52
N ALA A 228 -3.12 -20.76 -13.43
CA ALA A 228 -4.45 -20.18 -13.68
C ALA A 228 -4.93 -19.22 -12.58
N ASP A 229 -4.31 -19.23 -11.41
CA ASP A 229 -4.65 -18.33 -10.30
C ASP A 229 -4.04 -16.93 -10.46
N LEU A 230 -3.19 -16.70 -11.47
CA LEU A 230 -2.62 -15.40 -11.79
C LEU A 230 -3.42 -14.67 -12.85
N THR A 231 -3.81 -13.44 -12.55
CA THR A 231 -4.33 -12.46 -13.51
C THR A 231 -3.41 -11.25 -13.53
N VAL A 232 -2.94 -10.84 -14.71
CA VAL A 232 -2.12 -9.62 -14.88
C VAL A 232 -2.86 -8.67 -15.82
N ARG A 233 -3.11 -7.44 -15.36
CA ARG A 233 -3.78 -6.38 -16.14
C ARG A 233 -2.99 -5.08 -16.01
N PRO A 234 -2.12 -4.74 -16.97
CA PRO A 234 -1.38 -3.49 -16.96
C PRO A 234 -2.30 -2.28 -17.03
N VAL A 235 -2.01 -1.24 -16.25
CA VAL A 235 -2.76 0.03 -16.23
C VAL A 235 -1.89 1.13 -16.81
N GLU A 236 -2.41 1.91 -17.76
CA GLU A 236 -1.68 3.05 -18.34
C GLU A 236 -1.66 4.25 -17.38
N ALA A 237 -0.77 4.16 -16.40
CA ALA A 237 -0.60 5.14 -15.32
C ALA A 237 0.85 5.16 -14.82
N GLY A 238 1.18 6.16 -14.00
CA GLY A 238 2.38 6.14 -13.16
C GLY A 238 2.17 5.27 -11.92
N HIS A 239 3.18 5.30 -11.02
CA HIS A 239 3.18 4.49 -9.80
C HIS A 239 1.93 4.65 -8.91
N MET A 240 1.30 5.83 -8.92
CA MET A 240 0.05 6.10 -8.18
C MET A 240 -1.21 5.72 -8.98
N LEU A 241 -1.17 4.60 -9.71
CA LEU A 241 -2.20 4.18 -10.67
C LEU A 241 -3.62 4.21 -10.10
N PHE A 242 -3.81 3.88 -8.86
CA PHE A 242 -5.12 3.85 -8.20
C PHE A 242 -5.69 5.23 -7.87
N LEU A 243 -4.86 6.28 -7.92
CA LEU A 243 -5.30 7.68 -7.83
C LEU A 243 -5.41 8.35 -9.20
N GLU A 244 -4.62 7.90 -10.20
CA GLU A 244 -4.68 8.41 -11.57
C GLU A 244 -5.82 7.79 -12.39
N ARG A 245 -6.14 6.51 -12.13
CA ARG A 245 -7.10 5.67 -12.85
C ARG A 245 -8.06 4.98 -11.88
N THR A 246 -8.62 5.74 -10.95
CA THR A 246 -9.44 5.21 -9.85
C THR A 246 -10.56 4.29 -10.35
N ASP A 247 -11.33 4.72 -11.36
CA ASP A 247 -12.46 3.94 -11.88
C ASP A 247 -12.02 2.64 -12.56
N GLU A 248 -10.91 2.66 -13.32
CA GLU A 248 -10.37 1.47 -13.98
C GLU A 248 -9.85 0.46 -12.96
N VAL A 249 -9.07 0.91 -11.97
CA VAL A 249 -8.56 0.07 -10.89
C VAL A 249 -9.71 -0.46 -10.03
N ALA A 250 -10.71 0.36 -9.74
CA ALA A 250 -11.92 -0.04 -9.02
C ALA A 250 -12.69 -1.15 -9.74
N ALA A 251 -12.86 -1.05 -11.06
CA ALA A 251 -13.51 -2.09 -11.86
C ALA A 251 -12.76 -3.42 -11.78
N HIS A 252 -11.43 -3.39 -11.89
CA HIS A 252 -10.61 -4.59 -11.75
C HIS A 252 -10.70 -5.21 -10.35
N ILE A 253 -10.70 -4.40 -9.30
CA ILE A 253 -10.87 -4.89 -7.91
C ILE A 253 -12.25 -5.49 -7.72
N ARG A 254 -13.32 -4.80 -8.18
CA ARG A 254 -14.70 -5.27 -8.06
C ARG A 254 -14.89 -6.62 -8.75
N GLU A 255 -14.48 -6.74 -10.01
CA GLU A 255 -14.56 -7.99 -10.77
C GLU A 255 -13.80 -9.11 -10.07
N PHE A 256 -12.55 -8.83 -9.66
CA PHE A 256 -11.70 -9.88 -9.09
C PHE A 256 -12.12 -10.31 -7.68
N VAL A 257 -12.55 -9.37 -6.82
CA VAL A 257 -12.88 -9.68 -5.43
C VAL A 257 -14.32 -10.15 -5.30
N LEU A 258 -15.27 -9.53 -6.02
CA LEU A 258 -16.71 -9.83 -5.90
C LEU A 258 -17.23 -10.78 -6.99
N GLY A 259 -16.48 -10.97 -8.09
CA GLY A 259 -16.92 -11.80 -9.22
C GLY A 259 -18.07 -11.18 -10.01
N VAL A 260 -18.20 -9.85 -9.98
CA VAL A 260 -19.26 -9.08 -10.67
C VAL A 260 -18.64 -8.01 -11.55
N ASP A 261 -19.24 -7.83 -12.76
CA ASP A 261 -18.83 -6.80 -13.72
C ASP A 261 -19.26 -5.39 -13.29
#